data_a9f5e09e1471c0b7e24c8f347d10f702
#
_entry.id   a9f5e09e1471c0b7e24c8f347d10f702
#
_cell.length_a   1.000
_cell.length_b   1.000
_cell.length_c   1.000
_cell.angle_alpha   90.00
_cell.angle_beta   90.00
_cell.angle_gamma   90.00
#
_symmetry.space_group_name_H-M   'P 1'
#
loop_
_entity.id
_entity.type
_entity.pdbx_description
1 polymer ?
#
loop_
_entity_poly.entity_id
_entity_poly.type
_entity_poly.pdbx_seq_one_letter_code
_entity_poly.pdbx_strand_id
1 'polypeptide(L)'
;TAKGALSLLTRELAQEYAPKVRVNAIAVGSTRTAALDTVLTDEIEQTMVELTPMARLGEVEDVALGALYLCSPAASYVTGDILGVNGGLERLNMQMPRAWGGMG
;
A
#
# COMPACT_ATOMS: atom_id res chain seq x y z
N THR A 1 4.69 2.81 -15.71
CA THR A 1 5.13 3.19 -14.37
C THR A 1 5.57 1.97 -13.58
N ALA A 2 6.31 2.22 -12.51
CA ALA A 2 6.78 1.13 -11.66
C ALA A 2 5.61 0.33 -11.09
N LYS A 3 4.54 0.99 -10.73
CA LYS A 3 3.36 0.31 -10.18
C LYS A 3 2.70 -0.56 -11.23
N GLY A 4 2.62 -0.08 -12.46
CA GLY A 4 2.06 -0.86 -13.55
C GLY A 4 2.90 -2.09 -13.86
N ALA A 5 4.23 -1.93 -13.82
CA ALA A 5 5.13 -3.06 -14.05
C ALA A 5 4.98 -4.10 -12.95
N LEU A 6 4.86 -3.66 -11.69
CA LEU A 6 4.67 -4.58 -10.57
C LEU A 6 3.35 -5.33 -10.71
N SER A 7 2.29 -4.65 -11.13
CA SER A 7 0.99 -5.27 -11.32
C SER A 7 1.06 -6.36 -12.39
N LEU A 8 1.71 -6.06 -13.52
CA LEU A 8 1.83 -7.01 -14.60
C LEU A 8 2.64 -8.23 -14.16
N LEU A 9 3.79 -7.99 -13.53
CA LEU A 9 4.65 -9.07 -13.08
C LEU A 9 3.93 -9.96 -12.06
N THR A 10 3.24 -9.34 -11.11
CA THR A 10 2.52 -10.10 -10.08
C THR A 10 1.48 -11.00 -10.72
N ARG A 11 0.73 -10.46 -11.68
CA ARG A 11 -0.32 -11.22 -12.35
C ARG A 11 0.26 -12.36 -13.18
N GLU A 12 1.36 -12.09 -13.89
CA GLU A 12 2.01 -13.11 -14.71
C GLU A 12 2.53 -14.26 -13.85
N LEU A 13 3.20 -13.92 -12.75
CA LEU A 13 3.72 -14.95 -11.85
C LEU A 13 2.59 -15.73 -11.17
N ALA A 14 1.51 -15.07 -10.85
CA ALA A 14 0.37 -15.74 -10.23
C ALA A 14 -0.20 -16.79 -11.17
N GLN A 15 -0.32 -16.45 -12.45
CA GLN A 15 -0.84 -17.41 -13.43
C GLN A 15 0.13 -18.53 -13.69
N GLU A 16 1.43 -18.21 -13.68
CA GLU A 16 2.46 -19.21 -13.93
C GLU A 16 2.47 -20.29 -12.85
N TYR A 17 2.33 -19.88 -11.61
CA TYR A 17 2.50 -20.80 -10.48
C TYR A 17 1.20 -21.33 -9.88
N ALA A 18 0.05 -20.88 -10.37
CA ALA A 18 -1.21 -21.41 -9.89
C ALA A 18 -1.35 -22.85 -10.34
N PRO A 19 -2.03 -23.68 -9.60
CA PRO A 19 -2.64 -23.43 -8.28
C PRO A 19 -1.72 -23.74 -7.10
N LYS A 20 -0.47 -24.05 -7.34
CA LYS A 20 0.44 -24.51 -6.29
C LYS A 20 0.92 -23.38 -5.41
N VAL A 21 1.12 -22.20 -5.98
CA VAL A 21 1.67 -21.05 -5.26
C VAL A 21 0.82 -19.84 -5.58
N ARG A 22 0.47 -19.08 -4.56
CA ARG A 22 -0.17 -17.78 -4.73
C ARG A 22 0.91 -16.71 -4.73
N VAL A 23 0.76 -15.74 -5.62
CA VAL A 23 1.72 -14.64 -5.74
C VAL A 23 0.95 -13.34 -5.67
N ASN A 24 1.27 -12.55 -4.67
CA ASN A 24 0.65 -11.24 -4.45
C ASN A 24 1.74 -10.22 -4.13
N ALA A 25 1.38 -8.96 -4.18
CA ALA A 25 2.29 -7.88 -3.85
C ALA A 25 1.64 -6.93 -2.88
N ILE A 26 2.46 -6.13 -2.20
CA ILE A 26 1.98 -5.10 -1.30
C ILE A 26 2.51 -3.76 -1.81
N ALA A 27 1.59 -2.82 -2.01
CA ALA A 27 1.96 -1.45 -2.33
C ALA A 27 1.91 -0.65 -1.03
N VAL A 28 3.06 -0.17 -0.60
CA VAL A 28 3.22 0.48 0.69
C VAL A 28 3.15 1.99 0.52
N GLY A 29 2.37 2.65 1.38
CA GLY A 29 2.32 4.09 1.39
C GLY A 29 3.35 4.69 2.34
N SER A 30 3.07 5.90 2.81
CA SER A 30 3.97 6.59 3.73
C SER A 30 3.99 5.86 5.06
N THR A 31 5.11 5.22 5.35
CA THR A 31 5.26 4.37 6.52
C THR A 31 6.44 4.85 7.35
N ARG A 32 6.25 4.94 8.65
CA ARG A 32 7.29 5.39 9.56
C ARG A 32 8.30 4.27 9.75
N THR A 33 9.53 4.55 9.31
CA THR A 33 10.65 3.63 9.48
C THR A 33 11.75 4.35 10.24
N ALA A 34 12.73 3.58 10.74
CA ALA A 34 13.88 4.19 11.40
C ALA A 34 14.61 5.16 10.47
N ALA A 35 14.74 4.79 9.19
CA ALA A 35 15.40 5.64 8.23
C ALA A 35 14.62 6.95 8.00
N LEU A 36 13.31 6.86 7.91
CA LEU A 36 12.49 8.04 7.72
C LEU A 36 12.55 8.95 8.95
N ASP A 37 12.56 8.36 10.15
CA ASP A 37 12.59 9.15 11.37
C ASP A 37 13.83 10.02 11.46
N THR A 38 14.93 9.63 10.85
CA THR A 38 16.16 10.43 10.91
C THR A 38 16.05 11.71 10.10
N VAL A 39 15.18 11.78 9.10
CA VAL A 39 15.05 12.94 8.22
C VAL A 39 13.69 13.61 8.34
N LEU A 40 12.79 13.03 9.09
CA LEU A 40 11.42 13.52 9.18
C LEU A 40 11.37 14.71 10.14
N THR A 41 10.90 15.84 9.64
CA THR A 41 10.63 17.00 10.50
C THR A 41 9.16 17.03 10.82
N ASP A 42 8.79 17.79 11.86
CA ASP A 42 7.39 17.92 12.23
C ASP A 42 6.55 18.48 11.07
N GLU A 43 7.12 19.41 10.33
CA GLU A 43 6.38 20.01 9.21
C GLU A 43 6.16 19.00 8.10
N ILE A 44 7.18 18.22 7.77
CA ILE A 44 7.05 17.18 6.74
C ILE A 44 6.07 16.13 7.18
N GLU A 45 6.16 15.70 8.44
CA GLU A 45 5.24 14.70 8.95
C GLU A 45 3.80 15.19 8.87
N GLN A 46 3.56 16.42 9.28
CA GLN A 46 2.22 16.98 9.24
C GLN A 46 1.66 17.02 7.82
N THR A 47 2.52 17.39 6.86
CA THR A 47 2.10 17.42 5.46
C THR A 47 1.72 16.02 4.99
N MET A 48 2.52 15.02 5.31
CA MET A 48 2.24 13.65 4.93
C MET A 48 0.94 13.15 5.56
N VAL A 49 0.72 13.49 6.83
CA VAL A 49 -0.50 13.10 7.53
C VAL A 49 -1.72 13.74 6.89
N GLU A 50 -1.60 15.03 6.53
CA GLU A 50 -2.73 15.74 5.93
C GLU A 50 -3.09 15.18 4.56
N LEU A 51 -2.11 14.68 3.84
CA LEU A 51 -2.35 14.10 2.52
C LEU A 51 -2.91 12.68 2.60
N THR A 52 -2.83 12.05 3.74
CA THR A 52 -3.25 10.67 3.91
C THR A 52 -4.67 10.61 4.45
N PRO A 53 -5.58 9.96 3.74
CA PRO A 53 -6.99 9.90 4.21
C PRO A 53 -7.15 9.34 5.61
N MET A 54 -6.34 8.35 6.01
CA MET A 54 -6.42 7.80 7.37
C MET A 54 -5.80 8.72 8.41
N ALA A 55 -5.24 9.85 7.99
CA ALA A 55 -4.76 10.92 8.86
C ALA A 55 -3.64 10.48 9.79
N ARG A 56 -2.79 9.59 9.32
CA ARG A 56 -1.58 9.19 10.04
C ARG A 56 -0.62 8.50 9.09
N LEU A 57 0.63 8.45 9.48
CA LEU A 57 1.59 7.60 8.78
C LEU A 57 1.33 6.16 9.15
N GLY A 58 1.64 5.26 8.25
CA GLY A 58 1.57 3.84 8.56
C GLY A 58 2.72 3.45 9.48
N GLU A 59 2.55 2.34 10.16
CA GLU A 59 3.60 1.74 10.97
C GLU A 59 4.09 0.49 10.28
N VAL A 60 5.29 0.04 10.63
CA VAL A 60 5.84 -1.19 10.08
C VAL A 60 4.88 -2.35 10.30
N GLU A 61 4.20 -2.34 11.45
CA GLU A 61 3.23 -3.38 11.77
C GLU A 61 2.06 -3.43 10.82
N ASP A 62 1.66 -2.28 10.27
CA ASP A 62 0.57 -2.27 9.30
C ASP A 62 0.95 -3.09 8.07
N VAL A 63 2.18 -2.94 7.61
CA VAL A 63 2.66 -3.68 6.44
C VAL A 63 2.82 -5.16 6.79
N ALA A 64 3.38 -5.44 7.97
CA ALA A 64 3.59 -6.81 8.41
C ALA A 64 2.27 -7.57 8.52
N LEU A 65 1.23 -6.92 9.02
CA LEU A 65 -0.08 -7.56 9.13
C LEU A 65 -0.70 -7.81 7.76
N GLY A 66 -0.47 -6.91 6.81
CA GLY A 66 -0.89 -7.15 5.44
C GLY A 66 -0.22 -8.36 4.83
N ALA A 67 1.09 -8.49 5.06
CA ALA A 67 1.84 -9.64 4.58
C ALA A 67 1.35 -10.92 5.25
N LEU A 68 1.08 -10.86 6.54
CA LEU A 68 0.57 -12.01 7.28
C LEU A 68 -0.77 -12.48 6.71
N TYR A 69 -1.65 -11.53 6.42
CA TYR A 69 -2.94 -11.87 5.82
C TYR A 69 -2.73 -12.59 4.48
N LEU A 70 -1.90 -12.03 3.60
CA LEU A 70 -1.70 -12.61 2.28
C LEU A 70 -1.08 -13.99 2.34
N CYS A 71 -0.26 -14.25 3.35
CA CYS A 71 0.40 -15.55 3.49
C CYS A 71 -0.44 -16.56 4.27
N SER A 72 -1.58 -16.15 4.79
CA SER A 72 -2.39 -17.01 5.64
C SER A 72 -3.49 -17.68 4.85
N PRO A 73 -4.13 -18.70 5.43
CA PRO A 73 -5.28 -19.33 4.78
C PRO A 73 -6.46 -18.38 4.55
N ALA A 74 -6.49 -17.27 5.27
CA ALA A 74 -7.54 -16.26 5.06
C ALA A 74 -7.50 -15.70 3.65
N ALA A 75 -6.34 -15.74 2.99
CA ALA A 75 -6.19 -15.26 1.63
C ALA A 75 -6.04 -16.41 0.63
N SER A 76 -6.61 -17.57 0.93
CA SER A 76 -6.41 -18.77 0.12
C SER A 76 -6.93 -18.65 -1.31
N TYR A 77 -7.84 -17.73 -1.55
CA TYR A 77 -8.40 -17.51 -2.89
C TYR A 77 -7.91 -16.22 -3.51
N VAL A 78 -6.83 -15.64 -2.97
CA VAL A 78 -6.27 -14.37 -3.42
C VAL A 78 -4.92 -14.63 -4.07
N THR A 79 -4.82 -14.38 -5.37
CA THR A 79 -3.56 -14.45 -6.09
C THR A 79 -3.58 -13.45 -7.22
N GLY A 80 -2.42 -12.94 -7.57
CA GLY A 80 -2.31 -11.96 -8.64
C GLY A 80 -2.75 -10.55 -8.23
N ASP A 81 -2.86 -10.30 -6.95
CA ASP A 81 -3.40 -9.05 -6.44
C ASP A 81 -2.32 -8.16 -5.83
N ILE A 82 -2.60 -6.87 -5.79
CA ILE A 82 -1.74 -5.92 -5.11
C ILE A 82 -2.56 -5.32 -3.98
N LEU A 83 -2.13 -5.60 -2.75
CA LEU A 83 -2.78 -5.07 -1.57
C LEU A 83 -2.18 -3.72 -1.22
N GLY A 84 -3.00 -2.69 -1.20
CA GLY A 84 -2.54 -1.36 -0.80
C GLY A 84 -2.56 -1.23 0.70
N VAL A 85 -1.40 -0.96 1.30
CA VAL A 85 -1.28 -0.66 2.72
C VAL A 85 -0.76 0.76 2.79
N ASN A 86 -1.66 1.73 2.67
CA ASN A 86 -1.27 3.10 2.34
C ASN A 86 -2.16 4.16 2.98
N GLY A 87 -3.06 3.75 3.88
CA GLY A 87 -3.94 4.71 4.53
C GLY A 87 -4.90 5.44 3.59
N GLY A 88 -5.10 4.90 2.39
CA GLY A 88 -5.95 5.51 1.39
C GLY A 88 -5.23 6.37 0.38
N LEU A 89 -3.91 6.56 0.55
CA LEU A 89 -3.12 7.35 -0.39
C LEU A 89 -2.58 6.45 -1.49
N GLU A 90 -3.49 5.98 -2.33
CA GLU A 90 -3.12 5.00 -3.33
C GLU A 90 -2.23 5.59 -4.40
N ARG A 91 -2.44 6.85 -4.71
CA ARG A 91 -1.61 7.57 -5.67
C ARG A 91 -1.61 9.02 -5.30
N LEU A 92 -0.69 9.75 -5.88
CA LEU A 92 -0.59 11.17 -5.60
C LEU A 92 -1.66 11.91 -6.40
N ASN A 93 -2.88 11.81 -5.94
CA ASN A 93 -4.00 12.48 -6.57
C ASN A 93 -4.24 13.84 -5.96
N MET A 94 -3.16 14.55 -5.77
CA MET A 94 -3.26 15.84 -5.12
C MET A 94 -3.98 16.86 -5.97
N GLN A 95 -4.14 16.57 -7.24
CA GLN A 95 -4.95 17.42 -8.12
C GLN A 95 -6.44 17.23 -7.90
N MET A 96 -6.82 16.15 -7.23
CA MET A 96 -8.24 15.89 -7.00
C MET A 96 -8.74 16.79 -5.88
N PRO A 97 -9.79 17.59 -6.13
CA PRO A 97 -10.32 18.47 -5.11
C PRO A 97 -10.87 17.69 -3.92
N ARG A 98 -10.57 18.17 -2.73
CA ARG A 98 -11.11 17.53 -1.52
C ARG A 98 -12.62 17.64 -1.46
N ALA A 99 -13.17 18.69 -2.03
CA ALA A 99 -14.62 18.84 -2.07
C ALA A 99 -15.26 17.66 -2.80
N TRP A 100 -14.58 17.17 -3.84
CA TRP A 100 -15.05 15.98 -4.53
C TRP A 100 -15.00 14.78 -3.62
N GLY A 101 -13.91 14.63 -2.91
CA GLY A 101 -13.77 13.53 -1.97
C GLY A 101 -14.77 13.57 -0.86
N GLY A 102 -15.17 14.79 -0.48
CA GLY A 102 -16.15 14.97 0.57
C GLY A 102 -17.54 14.45 0.22
N MET A 103 -17.75 14.16 -1.05
CA MET A 103 -19.01 13.59 -1.49
C MET A 103 -19.04 12.07 -1.36
N GLY A 104 -17.89 11.51 -1.20
CA GLY A 104 -17.77 10.06 -1.13
C GLY A 104 -17.94 9.49 0.24
#